data_7d3e93c94434fa1a272bf71bd361e18f
#
_entry.id   7d3e93c94434fa1a272bf71bd361e18f
#
_cell.length_a   1.000
_cell.length_b   1.000
_cell.length_c   1.000
_cell.angle_alpha   90.00
_cell.angle_beta   90.00
_cell.angle_gamma   90.00
#
_symmetry.space_group_name_H-M   'P 1'
#
loop_
_entity.id
_entity.type
_entity.pdbx_description
1 polymer ?
#
loop_
_entity_poly.entity_id
_entity_poly.type
_entity_poly.pdbx_seq_one_letter_code
_entity_poly.pdbx_strand_id
1 'polypeptide(L)'
;YGDGAAEELVGRAIQGLDRDKLFLVSKVYPFNAGRGDIRVSCEDSLMRMKTDHLDLYLLHWRGSVPLAETVECMEELKEDGLIRAWGVSNLDTDDMQELFAQPDGTHCAANQVLYNVGSRGIEYDLLPLMRQHQIPVMAYCPLAQAGRLRRGLLNHPALRQIAGEHHATVPQILLAFLLAQPGVLPIPRTGSAQHAQQNAAAAEIRLSAEELALLDAAFPKPK
;
A
#
# COMPACT_ATOMS: atom_id res chain seq x y z
N TYR A 1 2.60 14.14 -2.86
CA TYR A 1 3.33 14.14 -1.60
C TYR A 1 4.36 15.27 -1.60
N GLY A 2 4.08 16.34 -0.80
CA GLY A 2 4.95 17.51 -0.73
C GLY A 2 5.12 18.20 -2.08
N ASP A 3 4.03 18.38 -2.81
CA ASP A 3 3.97 19.05 -4.12
C ASP A 3 5.01 18.50 -5.12
N GLY A 4 5.20 17.18 -5.13
CA GLY A 4 6.15 16.48 -6.01
C GLY A 4 7.54 16.23 -5.39
N ALA A 5 7.86 16.82 -4.24
CA ALA A 5 9.19 16.68 -3.62
C ALA A 5 9.55 15.23 -3.26
N ALA A 6 8.55 14.40 -2.93
CA ALA A 6 8.78 12.97 -2.66
C ALA A 6 9.20 12.22 -3.94
N GLU A 7 8.57 12.50 -5.07
CA GLU A 7 8.93 11.91 -6.37
C GLU A 7 10.31 12.38 -6.83
N GLU A 8 10.65 13.66 -6.66
CA GLU A 8 12.01 14.16 -6.93
C GLU A 8 13.06 13.48 -6.06
N LEU A 9 12.75 13.22 -4.77
CA LEU A 9 13.65 12.49 -3.89
C LEU A 9 13.89 11.06 -4.38
N VAL A 10 12.82 10.35 -4.77
CA VAL A 10 12.92 9.03 -5.37
C VAL A 10 13.74 9.10 -6.66
N GLY A 11 13.44 10.06 -7.55
CA GLY A 11 14.18 10.26 -8.80
C GLY A 11 15.68 10.47 -8.59
N ARG A 12 16.09 11.17 -7.52
CA ARG A 12 17.51 11.28 -7.15
C ARG A 12 18.08 9.98 -6.58
N ALA A 13 17.29 9.27 -5.75
CA ALA A 13 17.75 8.07 -5.07
C ALA A 13 17.98 6.88 -6.00
N ILE A 14 17.24 6.78 -7.10
CA ILE A 14 17.31 5.66 -8.05
C ILE A 14 18.36 5.86 -9.14
N GLN A 15 19.01 7.04 -9.22
CA GLN A 15 20.03 7.28 -10.24
C GLN A 15 21.19 6.30 -10.13
N GLY A 16 21.53 5.65 -11.25
CA GLY A 16 22.59 4.64 -11.30
C GLY A 16 22.19 3.25 -10.81
N LEU A 17 20.95 3.07 -10.36
CA LEU A 17 20.39 1.75 -10.08
C LEU A 17 19.79 1.14 -11.36
N ASP A 18 19.79 -0.18 -11.42
CA ASP A 18 19.15 -0.94 -12.48
C ASP A 18 17.63 -0.76 -12.39
N ARG A 19 17.01 -0.07 -13.37
CA ARG A 19 15.58 0.27 -13.38
C ARG A 19 14.70 -0.97 -13.33
N ASP A 20 15.11 -2.06 -13.96
CA ASP A 20 14.33 -3.30 -14.02
C ASP A 20 14.28 -4.06 -12.68
N LYS A 21 15.12 -3.67 -11.72
CA LYS A 21 15.11 -4.20 -10.35
C LYS A 21 14.29 -3.36 -9.38
N LEU A 22 13.70 -2.26 -9.86
CA LEU A 22 12.91 -1.35 -9.04
C LEU A 22 11.43 -1.50 -9.38
N PHE A 23 10.59 -1.46 -8.34
CA PHE A 23 9.14 -1.39 -8.47
C PHE A 23 8.67 -0.02 -7.99
N LEU A 24 8.45 0.89 -8.94
CA LEU A 24 8.11 2.28 -8.66
C LEU A 24 6.60 2.48 -8.67
N VAL A 25 6.09 3.09 -7.61
CA VAL A 25 4.66 3.37 -7.43
C VAL A 25 4.44 4.85 -7.21
N SER A 26 3.50 5.44 -7.93
CA SER A 26 2.98 6.78 -7.64
C SER A 26 1.46 6.80 -7.72
N LYS A 27 0.85 7.97 -7.48
CA LYS A 27 -0.59 8.14 -7.42
C LYS A 27 -1.03 9.40 -8.15
N VAL A 28 -2.22 9.32 -8.75
CA VAL A 28 -2.94 10.50 -9.26
C VAL A 28 -3.99 10.95 -8.24
N TYR A 29 -4.11 12.25 -8.06
CA TYR A 29 -5.23 12.83 -7.33
C TYR A 29 -6.56 12.58 -8.06
N PRO A 30 -7.66 12.34 -7.34
CA PRO A 30 -8.94 11.98 -7.95
C PRO A 30 -9.50 13.07 -8.86
N PHE A 31 -9.22 14.34 -8.61
CA PHE A 31 -9.65 15.44 -9.47
C PHE A 31 -8.84 15.53 -10.78
N ASN A 32 -7.68 14.87 -10.87
CA ASN A 32 -6.87 14.74 -12.08
C ASN A 32 -7.02 13.36 -12.74
N ALA A 33 -7.95 12.50 -12.27
CA ALA A 33 -8.05 11.12 -12.72
C ALA A 33 -8.92 10.94 -13.96
N GLY A 34 -9.27 12.02 -14.67
CA GLY A 34 -10.05 12.02 -15.90
C GLY A 34 -9.21 12.33 -17.14
N ARG A 35 -9.85 12.24 -18.33
CA ARG A 35 -9.22 12.34 -19.67
C ARG A 35 -8.36 13.60 -19.88
N GLY A 36 -8.72 14.73 -19.27
CA GLY A 36 -7.99 15.98 -19.48
C GLY A 36 -6.63 16.03 -18.79
N ASP A 37 -6.49 15.40 -17.61
CA ASP A 37 -5.41 15.70 -16.68
C ASP A 37 -4.57 14.49 -16.27
N ILE A 38 -5.09 13.26 -16.41
CA ILE A 38 -4.41 12.07 -15.88
C ILE A 38 -3.08 11.81 -16.58
N ARG A 39 -3.02 12.00 -17.90
CA ARG A 39 -1.79 11.82 -18.70
C ARG A 39 -0.74 12.84 -18.28
N VAL A 40 -1.10 14.11 -18.19
CA VAL A 40 -0.20 15.19 -17.76
C VAL A 40 0.32 14.89 -16.35
N SER A 41 -0.56 14.48 -15.43
CA SER A 41 -0.18 14.11 -14.06
C SER A 41 0.78 12.92 -14.02
N CYS A 42 0.61 11.92 -14.88
CA CYS A 42 1.50 10.78 -15.01
C CYS A 42 2.86 11.19 -15.55
N GLU A 43 2.90 11.93 -16.66
CA GLU A 43 4.13 12.43 -17.29
C GLU A 43 4.92 13.34 -16.34
N ASP A 44 4.25 14.20 -15.58
CA ASP A 44 4.86 15.01 -14.53
C ASP A 44 5.51 14.15 -13.44
N SER A 45 4.86 13.07 -13.01
CA SER A 45 5.42 12.11 -12.05
C SER A 45 6.66 11.42 -12.62
N LEU A 46 6.61 10.97 -13.88
CA LEU A 46 7.75 10.36 -14.58
C LEU A 46 8.93 11.33 -14.69
N MET A 47 8.67 12.58 -15.04
CA MET A 47 9.70 13.63 -15.14
C MET A 47 10.38 13.88 -13.78
N ARG A 48 9.59 14.02 -12.69
CA ARG A 48 10.14 14.21 -11.33
C ARG A 48 10.93 12.99 -10.86
N MET A 49 10.47 11.79 -11.17
CA MET A 49 11.15 10.54 -10.80
C MET A 49 12.29 10.17 -11.76
N LYS A 50 12.45 10.88 -12.88
CA LYS A 50 13.48 10.64 -13.92
C LYS A 50 13.48 9.21 -14.45
N THR A 51 12.29 8.71 -14.77
CA THR A 51 12.04 7.39 -15.32
C THR A 51 11.07 7.50 -16.50
N ASP A 52 11.08 6.54 -17.38
CA ASP A 52 10.19 6.46 -18.56
C ASP A 52 8.87 5.75 -18.27
N HIS A 53 8.77 5.02 -17.16
CA HIS A 53 7.54 4.34 -16.76
C HIS A 53 7.43 4.17 -15.24
N LEU A 54 6.18 3.96 -14.77
CA LEU A 54 5.88 3.47 -13.44
C LEU A 54 5.49 1.99 -13.51
N ASP A 55 5.84 1.21 -12.48
CA ASP A 55 5.39 -0.17 -12.39
C ASP A 55 3.94 -0.26 -11.94
N LEU A 56 3.49 0.69 -11.10
CA LEU A 56 2.11 0.78 -10.63
C LEU A 56 1.70 2.24 -10.43
N TYR A 57 0.57 2.63 -11.04
CA TYR A 57 -0.04 3.95 -10.85
C TYR A 57 -1.40 3.81 -10.19
N LEU A 58 -1.66 4.54 -9.10
CA LEU A 58 -2.85 4.37 -8.28
C LEU A 58 -3.75 5.61 -8.32
N LEU A 59 -5.07 5.41 -8.43
CA LEU A 59 -6.04 6.43 -8.01
C LEU A 59 -5.93 6.61 -6.49
N HIS A 60 -5.67 7.83 -6.01
CA HIS A 60 -5.32 8.08 -4.60
C HIS A 60 -6.50 7.85 -3.63
N TRP A 61 -7.72 8.18 -4.04
CA TRP A 61 -9.00 7.89 -3.39
C TRP A 61 -10.14 8.11 -4.37
N ARG A 62 -11.33 7.65 -4.01
CA ARG A 62 -12.54 7.90 -4.78
C ARG A 62 -12.84 9.39 -4.86
N GLY A 63 -12.94 9.92 -6.07
CA GLY A 63 -13.30 11.31 -6.36
C GLY A 63 -14.64 11.44 -7.08
N SER A 64 -14.82 12.59 -7.75
CA SER A 64 -16.02 12.89 -8.55
C SER A 64 -15.90 12.45 -10.02
N VAL A 65 -14.71 12.10 -10.50
CA VAL A 65 -14.53 11.52 -11.84
C VAL A 65 -15.14 10.12 -11.83
N PRO A 66 -16.00 9.76 -12.80
CA PRO A 66 -16.58 8.42 -12.87
C PRO A 66 -15.49 7.34 -12.95
N LEU A 67 -15.66 6.21 -12.24
CA LEU A 67 -14.67 5.13 -12.27
C LEU A 67 -14.45 4.58 -13.68
N ALA A 68 -15.52 4.49 -14.50
CA ALA A 68 -15.39 4.07 -15.89
C ALA A 68 -14.39 4.93 -16.68
N GLU A 69 -14.44 6.24 -16.51
CA GLU A 69 -13.51 7.18 -17.18
C GLU A 69 -12.09 7.01 -16.64
N THR A 70 -11.92 6.89 -15.32
CA THR A 70 -10.60 6.67 -14.72
C THR A 70 -9.98 5.36 -15.21
N VAL A 71 -10.76 4.26 -15.25
CA VAL A 71 -10.30 2.96 -15.75
C VAL A 71 -9.83 3.06 -17.20
N GLU A 72 -10.66 3.65 -18.09
CA GLU A 72 -10.30 3.83 -19.50
C GLU A 72 -8.99 4.62 -19.64
N CYS A 73 -8.85 5.73 -18.93
CA CYS A 73 -7.62 6.51 -18.96
C CYS A 73 -6.40 5.75 -18.41
N MET A 74 -6.57 4.91 -17.39
CA MET A 74 -5.48 4.07 -16.85
C MET A 74 -5.06 2.99 -17.85
N GLU A 75 -6.01 2.37 -18.55
CA GLU A 75 -5.68 1.41 -19.63
C GLU A 75 -4.95 2.10 -20.79
N GLU A 76 -5.37 3.31 -21.21
CA GLU A 76 -4.64 4.10 -22.21
C GLU A 76 -3.18 4.38 -21.80
N LEU A 77 -2.93 4.78 -20.54
CA LEU A 77 -1.57 4.99 -20.04
C LEU A 77 -0.72 3.71 -20.07
N LYS A 78 -1.37 2.56 -19.82
CA LYS A 78 -0.72 1.25 -19.85
C LYS A 78 -0.42 0.81 -21.30
N GLU A 79 -1.35 0.99 -22.23
CA GLU A 79 -1.14 0.72 -23.65
C GLU A 79 0.01 1.56 -24.24
N ASP A 80 0.14 2.82 -23.80
CA ASP A 80 1.21 3.72 -24.21
C ASP A 80 2.55 3.43 -23.49
N GLY A 81 2.57 2.48 -22.55
CA GLY A 81 3.78 2.06 -21.84
C GLY A 81 4.25 3.03 -20.74
N LEU A 82 3.46 4.06 -20.40
CA LEU A 82 3.78 5.00 -19.30
C LEU A 82 3.64 4.35 -17.93
N ILE A 83 2.77 3.35 -17.82
CA ILE A 83 2.62 2.53 -16.63
C ILE A 83 2.56 1.04 -17.00
N ARG A 84 3.05 0.15 -16.14
CA ARG A 84 2.94 -1.31 -16.35
C ARG A 84 1.63 -1.87 -15.85
N ALA A 85 1.12 -1.30 -14.75
CA ALA A 85 -0.15 -1.67 -14.14
C ALA A 85 -0.77 -0.46 -13.45
N TRP A 86 -2.07 -0.54 -13.21
CA TRP A 86 -2.77 0.44 -12.42
C TRP A 86 -3.55 -0.21 -11.27
N GLY A 87 -3.92 0.59 -10.30
CA GLY A 87 -4.73 0.18 -9.17
C GLY A 87 -5.39 1.38 -8.49
N VAL A 88 -5.87 1.15 -7.30
CA VAL A 88 -6.61 2.16 -6.53
C VAL A 88 -6.06 2.27 -5.10
N SER A 89 -6.53 3.28 -4.38
CA SER A 89 -6.23 3.46 -2.97
C SER A 89 -7.46 4.03 -2.26
N ASN A 90 -7.69 3.58 -1.02
CA ASN A 90 -8.81 4.00 -0.19
C ASN A 90 -10.21 3.75 -0.79
N LEU A 91 -10.34 2.75 -1.66
CA LEU A 91 -11.64 2.26 -2.09
C LEU A 91 -12.12 1.20 -1.08
N ASP A 92 -13.35 1.34 -0.62
CA ASP A 92 -14.01 0.38 0.26
C ASP A 92 -14.63 -0.79 -0.54
N THR A 93 -15.40 -1.64 0.12
CA THR A 93 -16.02 -2.82 -0.49
C THR A 93 -16.99 -2.45 -1.60
N ASP A 94 -17.83 -1.43 -1.38
CA ASP A 94 -18.85 -1.00 -2.34
C ASP A 94 -18.17 -0.32 -3.54
N ASP A 95 -17.18 0.54 -3.31
CA ASP A 95 -16.36 1.16 -4.35
C ASP A 95 -15.65 0.11 -5.22
N MET A 96 -15.09 -0.94 -4.61
CA MET A 96 -14.42 -2.01 -5.35
C MET A 96 -15.40 -2.84 -6.18
N GLN A 97 -16.60 -3.09 -5.67
CA GLN A 97 -17.66 -3.76 -6.45
C GLN A 97 -18.10 -2.91 -7.65
N GLU A 98 -18.26 -1.59 -7.45
CA GLU A 98 -18.54 -0.66 -8.55
C GLU A 98 -17.39 -0.66 -9.58
N LEU A 99 -16.13 -0.65 -9.12
CA LEU A 99 -14.97 -0.73 -10.01
C LEU A 99 -14.98 -2.01 -10.85
N PHE A 100 -15.21 -3.16 -10.23
CA PHE A 100 -15.24 -4.46 -10.93
C PHE A 100 -16.40 -4.57 -11.93
N ALA A 101 -17.47 -3.80 -11.77
CA ALA A 101 -18.56 -3.74 -12.72
C ALA A 101 -18.24 -2.88 -13.97
N GLN A 102 -17.15 -2.11 -13.96
CA GLN A 102 -16.71 -1.34 -15.13
C GLN A 102 -16.00 -2.24 -16.15
N PRO A 103 -16.07 -1.92 -17.46
CA PRO A 103 -15.16 -2.51 -18.43
C PRO A 103 -13.72 -2.39 -17.95
N ASP A 104 -12.94 -3.46 -18.06
CA ASP A 104 -11.54 -3.55 -17.64
C ASP A 104 -11.28 -3.28 -16.13
N GLY A 105 -12.32 -3.03 -15.34
CA GLY A 105 -12.19 -2.76 -13.91
C GLY A 105 -11.52 -3.89 -13.12
N THR A 106 -11.60 -5.13 -13.60
CA THR A 106 -10.92 -6.30 -13.03
C THR A 106 -9.41 -6.35 -13.34
N HIS A 107 -8.88 -5.48 -14.19
CA HIS A 107 -7.44 -5.31 -14.41
C HIS A 107 -6.75 -4.55 -13.26
N CYS A 108 -7.52 -4.06 -12.29
CA CYS A 108 -6.99 -3.44 -11.08
C CYS A 108 -5.97 -4.35 -10.40
N ALA A 109 -4.72 -3.90 -10.29
CA ALA A 109 -3.60 -4.71 -9.80
C ALA A 109 -3.41 -4.63 -8.27
N ALA A 110 -3.95 -3.63 -7.58
CA ALA A 110 -3.85 -3.48 -6.13
C ALA A 110 -4.85 -2.47 -5.59
N ASN A 111 -5.25 -2.64 -4.32
CA ASN A 111 -5.89 -1.58 -3.54
C ASN A 111 -5.00 -1.22 -2.34
N GLN A 112 -4.59 0.04 -2.24
CA GLN A 112 -3.77 0.52 -1.14
C GLN A 112 -4.63 1.18 -0.06
N VAL A 113 -4.73 0.56 1.12
CA VAL A 113 -5.62 0.97 2.21
C VAL A 113 -4.93 1.01 3.56
N LEU A 114 -5.55 1.72 4.53
CA LEU A 114 -5.10 1.71 5.92
C LEU A 114 -5.27 0.31 6.51
N TYR A 115 -4.16 -0.31 6.89
CA TYR A 115 -4.21 -1.58 7.60
C TYR A 115 -3.01 -1.76 8.54
N ASN A 116 -3.27 -2.04 9.78
CA ASN A 116 -2.30 -2.41 10.82
C ASN A 116 -3.02 -3.12 11.96
N VAL A 117 -2.26 -3.64 12.92
CA VAL A 117 -2.80 -4.40 14.05
C VAL A 117 -3.84 -3.63 14.89
N GLY A 118 -3.77 -2.29 14.88
CA GLY A 118 -4.74 -1.42 15.58
C GLY A 118 -5.85 -0.84 14.68
N SER A 119 -5.84 -1.16 13.38
CA SER A 119 -6.82 -0.66 12.38
C SER A 119 -7.18 -1.82 11.45
N ARG A 120 -8.15 -2.64 11.86
CA ARG A 120 -8.45 -3.97 11.27
C ARG A 120 -9.82 -4.03 10.57
N GLY A 121 -10.47 -2.89 10.32
CA GLY A 121 -11.83 -2.83 9.75
C GLY A 121 -11.95 -3.56 8.42
N ILE A 122 -10.94 -3.51 7.56
CA ILE A 122 -10.95 -4.16 6.25
C ILE A 122 -11.04 -5.70 6.29
N GLU A 123 -10.80 -6.31 7.45
CA GLU A 123 -10.84 -7.77 7.61
C GLU A 123 -12.26 -8.35 7.57
N TYR A 124 -13.31 -7.51 7.67
CA TYR A 124 -14.69 -7.96 7.63
C TYR A 124 -15.15 -8.32 6.21
N ASP A 125 -14.88 -7.46 5.26
CA ASP A 125 -15.46 -7.53 3.93
C ASP A 125 -14.45 -7.23 2.81
N LEU A 126 -13.72 -6.11 2.88
CA LEU A 126 -12.80 -5.68 1.82
C LEU A 126 -11.68 -6.70 1.60
N LEU A 127 -11.00 -7.14 2.64
CA LEU A 127 -9.88 -8.09 2.50
C LEU A 127 -10.35 -9.47 1.97
N PRO A 128 -11.49 -10.05 2.40
CA PRO A 128 -12.11 -11.21 1.75
C PRO A 128 -12.43 -10.98 0.28
N LEU A 129 -13.03 -9.84 -0.09
CA LEU A 129 -13.33 -9.48 -1.47
C LEU A 129 -12.06 -9.42 -2.33
N MET A 130 -11.02 -8.74 -1.85
CA MET A 130 -9.74 -8.63 -2.56
C MET A 130 -9.09 -9.99 -2.78
N ARG A 131 -9.15 -10.88 -1.78
CA ARG A 131 -8.65 -12.27 -1.90
C ARG A 131 -9.43 -13.09 -2.92
N GLN A 132 -10.75 -12.94 -2.97
CA GLN A 132 -11.61 -13.61 -3.97
C GLN A 132 -11.19 -13.23 -5.39
N HIS A 133 -10.84 -11.97 -5.61
CA HIS A 133 -10.37 -11.46 -6.91
C HIS A 133 -8.86 -11.61 -7.13
N GLN A 134 -8.13 -12.20 -6.18
CA GLN A 134 -6.67 -12.36 -6.22
C GLN A 134 -5.90 -11.05 -6.37
N ILE A 135 -6.46 -9.96 -5.87
CA ILE A 135 -5.87 -8.61 -5.89
C ILE A 135 -5.21 -8.32 -4.53
N PRO A 136 -3.91 -8.02 -4.50
CA PRO A 136 -3.21 -7.73 -3.26
C PRO A 136 -3.67 -6.40 -2.62
N VAL A 137 -3.61 -6.37 -1.30
CA VAL A 137 -3.78 -5.17 -0.48
C VAL A 137 -2.43 -4.61 -0.11
N MET A 138 -2.16 -3.35 -0.45
CA MET A 138 -0.99 -2.61 0.02
C MET A 138 -1.36 -1.87 1.32
N ALA A 139 -0.81 -2.31 2.45
CA ALA A 139 -1.12 -1.76 3.76
C ALA A 139 -0.31 -0.50 4.04
N TYR A 140 -0.92 0.69 3.95
CA TYR A 140 -0.26 1.91 4.39
C TYR A 140 -0.40 2.14 5.90
N CYS A 141 0.51 2.92 6.49
CA CYS A 141 0.65 3.09 7.94
C CYS A 141 0.73 1.75 8.70
N PRO A 142 1.55 0.78 8.24
CA PRO A 142 1.61 -0.55 8.84
C PRO A 142 2.11 -0.53 10.31
N LEU A 143 2.84 0.51 10.69
CA LEU A 143 3.35 0.75 12.05
C LEU A 143 2.46 1.72 12.84
N ALA A 144 1.22 1.93 12.41
CA ALA A 144 0.29 2.99 12.81
C ALA A 144 0.84 4.41 12.54
N GLN A 145 -0.06 5.40 12.53
CA GLN A 145 0.33 6.81 12.44
C GLN A 145 0.99 7.27 13.74
N ALA A 146 1.84 8.30 13.63
CA ALA A 146 2.45 8.92 14.80
C ALA A 146 1.37 9.36 15.81
N GLY A 147 1.69 9.31 17.10
CA GLY A 147 0.80 9.76 18.16
C GLY A 147 0.49 8.69 19.21
N ARG A 148 -0.70 8.78 19.83
CA ARG A 148 -1.09 7.95 20.99
C ARG A 148 -1.20 6.46 20.60
N LEU A 149 -1.82 6.16 19.46
CA LEU A 149 -1.99 4.78 19.00
C LEU A 149 -0.64 4.09 18.84
N ARG A 150 0.29 4.69 18.08
CA ARG A 150 1.63 4.12 17.87
C ARG A 150 2.38 3.93 19.17
N ARG A 151 2.34 4.90 20.11
CA ARG A 151 2.99 4.75 21.42
C ARG A 151 2.37 3.60 22.23
N GLY A 152 1.05 3.43 22.17
CA GLY A 152 0.35 2.31 22.78
C GLY A 152 0.82 0.96 22.24
N LEU A 153 0.89 0.82 20.92
CA LEU A 153 1.37 -0.39 20.26
C LEU A 153 2.82 -0.73 20.64
N LEU A 154 3.74 0.23 20.55
CA LEU A 154 5.16 0.01 20.85
C LEU A 154 5.41 -0.42 22.30
N ASN A 155 4.50 -0.12 23.21
CA ASN A 155 4.60 -0.46 24.63
C ASN A 155 3.67 -1.61 25.06
N HIS A 156 2.91 -2.19 24.13
CA HIS A 156 1.93 -3.22 24.48
C HIS A 156 2.62 -4.52 24.94
N PRO A 157 2.23 -5.11 26.09
CA PRO A 157 2.89 -6.30 26.65
C PRO A 157 2.96 -7.48 25.69
N ALA A 158 1.86 -7.82 24.99
CA ALA A 158 1.81 -8.91 24.02
C ALA A 158 2.83 -8.72 22.88
N LEU A 159 2.91 -7.50 22.29
CA LEU A 159 3.86 -7.20 21.23
C LEU A 159 5.31 -7.25 21.72
N ARG A 160 5.59 -6.80 22.95
CA ARG A 160 6.93 -6.88 23.56
C ARG A 160 7.34 -8.31 23.88
N GLN A 161 6.39 -9.14 24.33
CA GLN A 161 6.63 -10.56 24.57
C GLN A 161 7.05 -11.26 23.27
N ILE A 162 6.23 -11.17 22.22
CA ILE A 162 6.53 -11.79 20.92
C ILE A 162 7.85 -11.25 20.36
N ALA A 163 8.09 -9.95 20.44
CA ALA A 163 9.36 -9.34 19.99
C ALA A 163 10.57 -9.94 20.73
N GLY A 164 10.45 -10.19 22.03
CA GLY A 164 11.50 -10.85 22.83
C GLY A 164 11.75 -12.29 22.39
N GLU A 165 10.71 -13.06 22.15
CA GLU A 165 10.77 -14.45 21.70
C GLU A 165 11.45 -14.59 20.32
N HIS A 166 11.22 -13.63 19.43
CA HIS A 166 11.83 -13.58 18.10
C HIS A 166 13.17 -12.81 18.05
N HIS A 167 13.68 -12.31 19.17
CA HIS A 167 14.85 -11.41 19.20
C HIS A 167 14.73 -10.22 18.24
N ALA A 168 13.51 -9.72 18.07
CA ALA A 168 13.11 -8.68 17.10
C ALA A 168 12.63 -7.41 17.81
N THR A 169 12.42 -6.35 17.04
CA THR A 169 11.78 -5.13 17.53
C THR A 169 10.24 -5.22 17.36
N VAL A 170 9.51 -4.48 18.20
CA VAL A 170 8.04 -4.39 18.05
C VAL A 170 7.61 -3.94 16.65
N PRO A 171 8.24 -2.95 15.97
CA PRO A 171 7.93 -2.64 14.58
C PRO A 171 8.05 -3.84 13.63
N GLN A 172 9.04 -4.70 13.82
CA GLN A 172 9.17 -5.91 12.99
C GLN A 172 8.02 -6.90 13.23
N ILE A 173 7.55 -7.05 14.47
CA ILE A 173 6.36 -7.89 14.76
C ILE A 173 5.09 -7.31 14.14
N LEU A 174 4.91 -5.97 14.16
CA LEU A 174 3.80 -5.32 13.48
C LEU A 174 3.79 -5.57 11.96
N LEU A 175 4.96 -5.56 11.33
CA LEU A 175 5.12 -5.91 9.91
C LEU A 175 4.90 -7.40 9.67
N ALA A 176 5.44 -8.28 10.52
CA ALA A 176 5.25 -9.71 10.43
C ALA A 176 3.78 -10.12 10.56
N PHE A 177 3.00 -9.45 11.44
CA PHE A 177 1.54 -9.63 11.53
C PHE A 177 0.84 -9.40 10.19
N LEU A 178 1.20 -8.32 9.49
CA LEU A 178 0.62 -7.99 8.18
C LEU A 178 1.08 -8.99 7.10
N LEU A 179 2.35 -9.37 7.11
CA LEU A 179 2.91 -10.35 6.17
C LEU A 179 2.34 -11.75 6.39
N ALA A 180 1.85 -12.06 7.58
CA ALA A 180 1.12 -13.31 7.86
C ALA A 180 -0.29 -13.33 7.25
N GLN A 181 -0.80 -12.17 6.78
CA GLN A 181 -2.10 -12.10 6.11
C GLN A 181 -1.94 -12.38 4.61
N PRO A 182 -2.57 -13.44 4.06
CA PRO A 182 -2.46 -13.74 2.63
C PRO A 182 -2.88 -12.55 1.76
N GLY A 183 -2.06 -12.21 0.76
CA GLY A 183 -2.33 -11.12 -0.17
C GLY A 183 -2.12 -9.72 0.38
N VAL A 184 -1.42 -9.56 1.51
CA VAL A 184 -1.13 -8.24 2.11
C VAL A 184 0.35 -7.91 2.00
N LEU A 185 0.65 -6.70 1.50
CA LEU A 185 1.99 -6.13 1.41
C LEU A 185 2.07 -4.86 2.27
N PRO A 186 2.77 -4.85 3.41
CA PRO A 186 2.99 -3.64 4.18
C PRO A 186 3.99 -2.70 3.50
N ILE A 187 3.71 -1.38 3.53
CA ILE A 187 4.57 -0.35 2.94
C ILE A 187 5.07 0.63 4.03
N PRO A 188 6.04 0.24 4.86
CA PRO A 188 6.56 1.08 5.93
C PRO A 188 7.42 2.23 5.37
N ARG A 189 7.27 3.43 5.93
CA ARG A 189 8.11 4.60 5.64
C ARG A 189 9.13 4.82 6.75
N THR A 190 10.39 5.11 6.37
CA THR A 190 11.43 5.54 7.30
C THR A 190 12.42 6.49 6.63
N GLY A 191 13.05 7.36 7.41
CA GLY A 191 14.21 8.17 7.00
C GLY A 191 15.55 7.63 7.52
N SER A 192 15.57 6.41 8.12
CA SER A 192 16.77 5.79 8.69
C SER A 192 17.11 4.52 7.90
N ALA A 193 18.35 4.41 7.43
CA ALA A 193 18.84 3.21 6.75
C ALA A 193 18.77 1.97 7.66
N GLN A 194 19.08 2.12 8.95
CA GLN A 194 18.95 1.03 9.93
C GLN A 194 17.51 0.54 10.05
N HIS A 195 16.54 1.45 10.16
CA HIS A 195 15.13 1.06 10.21
C HIS A 195 14.65 0.44 8.89
N ALA A 196 15.18 0.88 7.74
CA ALA A 196 14.85 0.24 6.46
C ALA A 196 15.31 -1.21 6.42
N GLN A 197 16.52 -1.50 6.90
CA GLN A 197 17.04 -2.87 7.03
C GLN A 197 16.22 -3.71 8.02
N GLN A 198 15.85 -3.15 9.17
CA GLN A 198 14.98 -3.82 10.14
C GLN A 198 13.59 -4.11 9.56
N ASN A 199 13.01 -3.16 8.82
CA ASN A 199 11.73 -3.37 8.15
C ASN A 199 11.80 -4.51 7.13
N ALA A 200 12.88 -4.56 6.33
CA ALA A 200 13.09 -5.64 5.36
C ALA A 200 13.27 -6.99 6.08
N ALA A 201 14.03 -7.05 7.17
CA ALA A 201 14.24 -8.26 7.95
C ALA A 201 12.97 -8.80 8.62
N ALA A 202 11.91 -7.99 8.75
CA ALA A 202 10.61 -8.48 9.23
C ALA A 202 10.01 -9.58 8.34
N ALA A 203 10.40 -9.64 7.05
CA ALA A 203 9.96 -10.68 6.12
C ALA A 203 10.45 -12.09 6.48
N GLU A 204 11.51 -12.20 7.30
CA GLU A 204 12.04 -13.48 7.79
C GLU A 204 11.30 -14.02 9.03
N ILE A 205 10.53 -13.15 9.71
CA ILE A 205 9.79 -13.53 10.93
C ILE A 205 8.54 -14.33 10.55
N ARG A 206 8.37 -15.47 11.18
CA ARG A 206 7.16 -16.31 11.04
C ARG A 206 6.47 -16.40 12.39
N LEU A 207 5.31 -15.73 12.50
CA LEU A 207 4.50 -15.79 13.71
C LEU A 207 3.77 -17.14 13.78
N SER A 208 3.77 -17.76 14.95
CA SER A 208 3.02 -18.99 15.22
C SER A 208 1.51 -18.73 15.30
N ALA A 209 0.71 -19.79 15.27
CA ALA A 209 -0.74 -19.69 15.45
C ALA A 209 -1.11 -19.12 16.84
N GLU A 210 -0.33 -19.49 17.88
CA GLU A 210 -0.50 -19.03 19.25
C GLU A 210 -0.21 -17.54 19.37
N GLU A 211 0.87 -17.06 18.72
CA GLU A 211 1.23 -15.64 18.70
C GLU A 211 0.18 -14.80 17.94
N LEU A 212 -0.31 -15.29 16.81
CA LEU A 212 -1.40 -14.65 16.07
C LEU A 212 -2.69 -14.60 16.91
N ALA A 213 -3.04 -15.67 17.62
CA ALA A 213 -4.17 -15.68 18.53
C ALA A 213 -4.00 -14.70 19.71
N LEU A 214 -2.77 -14.57 20.24
CA LEU A 214 -2.46 -13.59 21.27
C LEU A 214 -2.65 -12.14 20.74
N LEU A 215 -2.22 -11.88 19.51
CA LEU A 215 -2.44 -10.56 18.87
C LEU A 215 -3.91 -10.30 18.59
N ASP A 216 -4.68 -11.30 18.17
CA ASP A 216 -6.13 -11.19 17.95
C ASP A 216 -6.90 -10.88 19.26
N ALA A 217 -6.49 -11.49 20.37
CA ALA A 217 -7.06 -11.21 21.68
C ALA A 217 -6.69 -9.82 22.19
N ALA A 218 -5.44 -9.38 21.94
CA ALA A 218 -4.93 -8.08 22.41
C ALA A 218 -5.46 -6.91 21.55
N PHE A 219 -5.72 -7.13 20.28
CA PHE A 219 -6.15 -6.15 19.29
C PHE A 219 -7.34 -6.68 18.48
N PRO A 220 -8.51 -6.84 19.09
CA PRO A 220 -9.69 -7.38 18.41
C PRO A 220 -10.10 -6.47 17.25
N LYS A 221 -10.75 -7.05 16.26
CA LYS A 221 -11.41 -6.28 15.19
C LYS A 221 -12.40 -5.28 15.80
N PRO A 222 -12.59 -4.11 15.19
CA PRO A 222 -13.58 -3.14 15.68
C PRO A 222 -14.97 -3.79 15.70
N LYS A 223 -15.82 -3.36 16.68
CA LYS A 223 -17.22 -3.83 16.81
C LYS A 223 -18.10 -3.12 15.81
#